data_3199d1fd89380f1d7c1c8cc2b57ad6e4
#
_entry.id   3199d1fd89380f1d7c1c8cc2b57ad6e4
#
_cell.length_a   1.000
_cell.length_b   1.000
_cell.length_c   1.000
_cell.angle_alpha   90.00
_cell.angle_beta   90.00
_cell.angle_gamma   90.00
#
_symmetry.space_group_name_H-M   'P 1'
#
loop_
_entity.id
_entity.type
_entity.pdbx_description
1 polymer ?
#
loop_
_entity_poly.entity_id
_entity_poly.type
_entity_poly.pdbx_seq_one_letter_code
_entity_poly.pdbx_strand_id
1 'polypeptide(L)'
;MSIKKPTIHSMNRRSYHCDYSRPGVYHITLKVAEALRHPFGRVVGDIDKPDGDPDAPHVELSPIGQIVEQELLHSIPLHYPMMEVQDYVIMPEHMHFIIKAHHHIISKNGRTMNLGQVIAGYKKGCNKKYWEMTNQLGEPVGTQWGEPVGTEQAGSLRSAVHPQEKRTPSWGTTGRQPLFSDGYTDVIPLNEQQLQQKREYIRANPRSRLLRTSNSEWLQTKRGGIDTALTLPALTGYLQRECAPSQLTTEALAAIQSRLLLADGHITCDSYGNRELLSRQCLPVVCHRKYARRLTEQKRRCQNAAGQGAVLVSPRIAKGEQEIIDEAVNHGYPVILVADNGFPEIYHPSAERIERCATGQMLCVSPWTYRYRLKEDNITVAECKTMNCVAQALSRTADSWWL
;
A
#
# COMPACT_ATOMS: atom_id res chain seq x y z
N MET A 1 22.67 -13.04 1.87
CA MET A 1 21.71 -14.11 1.53
C MET A 1 20.32 -13.48 1.44
N SER A 2 19.73 -13.44 0.25
CA SER A 2 18.36 -12.97 0.08
C SER A 2 17.42 -13.99 0.72
N ILE A 3 16.74 -13.61 1.80
CA ILE A 3 15.69 -14.42 2.39
C ILE A 3 14.53 -14.42 1.39
N LYS A 4 14.46 -15.45 0.54
CA LYS A 4 13.31 -15.69 -0.32
C LYS A 4 12.08 -15.82 0.60
N LYS A 5 11.08 -14.96 0.37
CA LYS A 5 9.76 -15.07 0.98
C LYS A 5 9.30 -16.52 0.84
N PRO A 6 9.08 -17.28 1.93
CA PRO A 6 8.63 -18.65 1.77
C PRO A 6 7.32 -18.64 1.01
N THR A 7 7.24 -19.38 -0.08
CA THR A 7 6.00 -19.61 -0.83
C THR A 7 5.13 -20.54 0.01
N ILE A 8 4.43 -19.93 0.98
CA ILE A 8 3.59 -20.69 1.89
C ILE A 8 2.20 -20.76 1.24
N HIS A 9 1.65 -21.96 1.08
CA HIS A 9 0.24 -22.18 0.78
C HIS A 9 -0.63 -21.26 1.63
N SER A 10 -1.71 -20.71 1.09
CA SER A 10 -2.57 -19.73 1.77
C SER A 10 -3.02 -20.16 3.18
N MET A 11 -3.16 -21.45 3.41
CA MET A 11 -3.47 -22.05 4.72
C MET A 11 -2.31 -21.95 5.74
N ASN A 12 -1.05 -21.89 5.29
CA ASN A 12 0.12 -21.83 6.16
C ASN A 12 0.59 -20.40 6.48
N ARG A 13 -0.07 -19.37 5.92
CA ARG A 13 0.22 -17.96 6.25
C ARG A 13 -0.45 -17.49 7.53
N ARG A 14 -1.41 -18.26 8.03
CA ARG A 14 -2.15 -17.93 9.25
C ARG A 14 -1.31 -18.30 10.45
N SER A 15 -1.33 -17.41 11.44
CA SER A 15 -0.69 -17.70 12.71
C SER A 15 -1.29 -18.96 13.31
N TYR A 16 -0.46 -19.95 13.61
CA TYR A 16 -0.85 -21.15 14.37
C TYR A 16 -1.46 -20.83 15.75
N HIS A 17 -1.23 -19.61 16.25
CA HIS A 17 -1.71 -19.15 17.54
C HIS A 17 -3.07 -18.44 17.47
N CYS A 18 -3.63 -18.23 16.27
CA CYS A 18 -4.95 -17.60 16.12
C CYS A 18 -6.04 -18.65 15.92
N ASP A 19 -6.97 -18.69 16.85
CA ASP A 19 -8.18 -19.48 16.74
C ASP A 19 -9.25 -18.69 15.97
N TYR A 20 -9.40 -18.99 14.70
CA TYR A 20 -10.35 -18.34 13.78
C TYR A 20 -11.81 -18.76 13.99
N SER A 21 -12.13 -19.50 15.05
CA SER A 21 -13.50 -19.77 15.47
C SER A 21 -14.01 -18.79 16.53
N ARG A 22 -13.12 -18.00 17.13
CA ARG A 22 -13.41 -17.08 18.23
C ARG A 22 -14.05 -15.77 17.80
N PRO A 23 -14.72 -15.07 18.72
CA PRO A 23 -15.13 -13.68 18.53
C PRO A 23 -13.96 -12.81 18.11
N GLY A 24 -14.19 -11.89 17.16
CA GLY A 24 -13.14 -11.01 16.67
C GLY A 24 -13.56 -10.21 15.44
N VAL A 25 -12.71 -9.29 15.06
CA VAL A 25 -12.88 -8.47 13.84
C VAL A 25 -11.84 -8.90 12.80
N TYR A 26 -12.27 -9.13 11.59
CA TYR A 26 -11.44 -9.64 10.50
C TYR A 26 -11.62 -8.76 9.25
N HIS A 27 -10.54 -8.23 8.73
CA HIS A 27 -10.52 -7.59 7.42
C HIS A 27 -10.13 -8.62 6.36
N ILE A 28 -11.02 -8.89 5.43
CA ILE A 28 -10.89 -9.93 4.40
C ILE A 28 -10.66 -9.29 3.04
N THR A 29 -9.80 -9.91 2.25
CA THR A 29 -9.61 -9.59 0.83
C THR A 29 -9.83 -10.83 -0.01
N LEU A 30 -10.74 -10.74 -0.98
CA LEU A 30 -10.97 -11.75 -2.00
C LEU A 30 -10.60 -11.19 -3.37
N LYS A 31 -9.91 -11.98 -4.17
CA LYS A 31 -9.56 -11.64 -5.55
C LYS A 31 -10.40 -12.46 -6.53
N VAL A 32 -10.71 -11.86 -7.65
CA VAL A 32 -11.29 -12.54 -8.81
C VAL A 32 -10.31 -13.56 -9.38
N ALA A 33 -10.79 -14.61 -10.00
CA ALA A 33 -9.96 -15.56 -10.73
C ALA A 33 -9.28 -14.87 -11.93
N GLU A 34 -8.01 -15.19 -12.18
CA GLU A 34 -7.18 -14.52 -13.19
C GLU A 34 -7.75 -14.51 -14.61
N ALA A 35 -8.57 -15.54 -14.93
CA ALA A 35 -9.23 -15.66 -16.23
C ALA A 35 -10.35 -14.64 -16.47
N LEU A 36 -10.83 -13.98 -15.40
CA LEU A 36 -11.92 -13.01 -15.46
C LEU A 36 -11.36 -11.59 -15.34
N ARG A 37 -11.74 -10.70 -16.27
CA ARG A 37 -11.36 -9.30 -16.23
C ARG A 37 -12.52 -8.45 -15.68
N HIS A 38 -12.29 -7.77 -14.54
CA HIS A 38 -13.21 -6.79 -13.95
C HIS A 38 -14.69 -7.22 -13.89
N PRO A 39 -15.02 -8.45 -13.45
CA PRO A 39 -16.38 -8.98 -13.56
C PRO A 39 -17.36 -8.29 -12.61
N PHE A 40 -16.88 -7.60 -11.56
CA PHE A 40 -17.75 -7.00 -10.54
C PHE A 40 -18.30 -5.63 -10.90
N GLY A 41 -17.73 -4.94 -11.89
CA GLY A 41 -18.19 -3.60 -12.28
C GLY A 41 -17.08 -2.67 -12.72
N ARG A 42 -17.31 -1.37 -12.60
CA ARG A 42 -16.35 -0.32 -12.93
C ARG A 42 -16.34 0.77 -11.87
N VAL A 43 -15.19 1.46 -11.72
CA VAL A 43 -15.08 2.64 -10.86
C VAL A 43 -15.44 3.86 -11.68
N VAL A 44 -16.33 4.68 -11.14
CA VAL A 44 -16.83 5.92 -11.76
C VAL A 44 -16.83 7.04 -10.73
N GLY A 45 -17.13 8.25 -11.18
CA GLY A 45 -17.30 9.44 -10.33
C GLY A 45 -16.24 10.50 -10.59
N ASP A 46 -16.40 11.61 -9.91
CA ASP A 46 -15.52 12.77 -9.98
C ASP A 46 -14.56 12.79 -8.77
N ILE A 47 -13.26 12.83 -9.06
CA ILE A 47 -12.20 12.84 -8.05
C ILE A 47 -12.28 14.07 -7.14
N ASP A 48 -12.78 15.20 -7.66
CA ASP A 48 -12.83 16.47 -6.93
C ASP A 48 -14.03 16.54 -5.97
N LYS A 49 -14.97 15.61 -6.08
CA LYS A 49 -16.13 15.53 -5.20
C LYS A 49 -15.76 14.89 -3.85
N PRO A 50 -16.23 15.47 -2.72
CA PRO A 50 -15.99 14.91 -1.40
C PRO A 50 -16.73 13.57 -1.20
N ASP A 51 -16.24 12.75 -0.28
CA ASP A 51 -16.92 11.52 0.10
C ASP A 51 -18.33 11.81 0.62
N GLY A 52 -19.31 11.05 0.12
CA GLY A 52 -20.74 11.23 0.42
C GLY A 52 -21.51 12.06 -0.62
N ASP A 53 -20.83 12.74 -1.55
CA ASP A 53 -21.47 13.33 -2.73
C ASP A 53 -21.92 12.19 -3.68
N PRO A 54 -23.11 12.25 -4.30
CA PRO A 54 -23.56 11.24 -5.26
C PRO A 54 -22.61 11.01 -6.43
N ASP A 55 -21.89 12.05 -6.84
CA ASP A 55 -20.93 12.00 -7.92
C ASP A 55 -19.50 11.67 -7.44
N ALA A 56 -19.28 11.45 -6.13
CA ALA A 56 -17.99 11.05 -5.59
C ALA A 56 -17.55 9.69 -6.18
N PRO A 57 -16.23 9.39 -6.17
CA PRO A 57 -15.71 8.11 -6.66
C PRO A 57 -16.38 6.91 -5.99
N HIS A 58 -17.03 6.06 -6.78
CA HIS A 58 -17.71 4.85 -6.34
C HIS A 58 -17.62 3.72 -7.36
N VAL A 59 -18.13 2.55 -7.04
CA VAL A 59 -18.19 1.41 -7.96
C VAL A 59 -19.63 1.22 -8.45
N GLU A 60 -19.84 1.34 -9.74
CA GLU A 60 -21.05 0.83 -10.40
C GLU A 60 -20.93 -0.68 -10.56
N LEU A 61 -21.72 -1.43 -9.78
CA LEU A 61 -21.70 -2.88 -9.80
C LEU A 61 -22.35 -3.44 -11.05
N SER A 62 -21.67 -4.40 -11.66
CA SER A 62 -22.27 -5.27 -12.70
C SER A 62 -23.33 -6.20 -12.09
N PRO A 63 -24.12 -6.91 -12.89
CA PRO A 63 -25.01 -7.97 -12.38
C PRO A 63 -24.26 -9.03 -11.54
N ILE A 64 -23.01 -9.35 -11.88
CA ILE A 64 -22.16 -10.25 -11.08
C ILE A 64 -21.76 -9.59 -9.75
N GLY A 65 -21.37 -8.32 -9.79
CA GLY A 65 -21.05 -7.54 -8.59
C GLY A 65 -22.23 -7.47 -7.63
N GLN A 66 -23.45 -7.27 -8.14
CA GLN A 66 -24.68 -7.26 -7.35
C GLN A 66 -24.96 -8.62 -6.69
N ILE A 67 -24.72 -9.73 -7.40
CA ILE A 67 -24.82 -11.08 -6.82
C ILE A 67 -23.82 -11.23 -5.65
N VAL A 68 -22.57 -10.81 -5.85
CA VAL A 68 -21.51 -10.87 -4.83
C VAL A 68 -21.89 -10.05 -3.60
N GLU A 69 -22.45 -8.85 -3.80
CA GLU A 69 -22.93 -7.97 -2.72
C GLU A 69 -24.10 -8.60 -1.97
N GLN A 70 -25.11 -9.09 -2.67
CA GLN A 70 -26.26 -9.76 -2.06
C GLN A 70 -25.85 -10.99 -1.24
N GLU A 71 -24.93 -11.80 -1.75
CA GLU A 71 -24.41 -12.94 -1.01
C GLU A 71 -23.64 -12.49 0.25
N LEU A 72 -22.87 -11.40 0.17
CA LEU A 72 -22.16 -10.85 1.32
C LEU A 72 -23.11 -10.39 2.42
N LEU A 73 -24.10 -9.58 2.05
CA LEU A 73 -24.98 -8.90 3.00
C LEU A 73 -26.11 -9.80 3.54
N HIS A 74 -26.53 -10.81 2.77
CA HIS A 74 -27.66 -11.66 3.16
C HIS A 74 -27.26 -13.08 3.52
N SER A 75 -26.39 -13.74 2.74
CA SER A 75 -26.06 -15.14 2.99
C SER A 75 -25.21 -15.34 4.23
N ILE A 76 -24.24 -14.45 4.48
CA ILE A 76 -23.39 -14.58 5.67
C ILE A 76 -24.21 -14.46 6.96
N PRO A 77 -24.97 -13.37 7.21
CA PRO A 77 -25.78 -13.27 8.43
C PRO A 77 -26.87 -14.34 8.53
N LEU A 78 -27.45 -14.78 7.39
CA LEU A 78 -28.46 -15.84 7.36
C LEU A 78 -27.90 -17.18 7.83
N HIS A 79 -26.69 -17.52 7.45
CA HIS A 79 -26.05 -18.80 7.81
C HIS A 79 -25.28 -18.74 9.12
N TYR A 80 -24.80 -17.54 9.50
CA TYR A 80 -23.98 -17.26 10.67
C TYR A 80 -24.51 -16.01 11.39
N PRO A 81 -25.62 -16.09 12.16
CA PRO A 81 -26.26 -14.92 12.79
C PRO A 81 -25.37 -14.18 13.80
N MET A 82 -24.29 -14.82 14.27
CA MET A 82 -23.28 -14.21 15.14
C MET A 82 -22.27 -13.33 14.38
N MET A 83 -22.35 -13.28 13.04
CA MET A 83 -21.43 -12.51 12.22
C MET A 83 -22.13 -11.30 11.61
N GLU A 84 -21.44 -10.18 11.63
CA GLU A 84 -21.89 -8.89 11.10
C GLU A 84 -20.89 -8.40 10.05
N VAL A 85 -21.37 -8.03 8.86
CA VAL A 85 -20.57 -7.30 7.87
C VAL A 85 -20.67 -5.82 8.17
N GLN A 86 -19.54 -5.17 8.48
CA GLN A 86 -19.49 -3.77 8.91
C GLN A 86 -19.19 -2.81 7.77
N ASP A 87 -18.05 -2.96 7.14
CA ASP A 87 -17.63 -2.12 6.02
C ASP A 87 -17.21 -3.03 4.86
N TYR A 88 -17.48 -2.62 3.62
CA TYR A 88 -17.03 -3.33 2.44
C TYR A 88 -16.86 -2.43 1.24
N VAL A 89 -16.09 -2.90 0.26
CA VAL A 89 -16.02 -2.36 -1.10
C VAL A 89 -15.81 -3.51 -2.08
N ILE A 90 -16.60 -3.51 -3.15
CA ILE A 90 -16.49 -4.47 -4.24
C ILE A 90 -15.87 -3.73 -5.42
N MET A 91 -14.55 -3.89 -5.58
CA MET A 91 -13.79 -3.31 -6.68
C MET A 91 -13.93 -4.19 -7.93
N PRO A 92 -13.65 -3.71 -9.13
CA PRO A 92 -13.82 -4.49 -10.36
C PRO A 92 -13.19 -5.89 -10.35
N GLU A 93 -12.00 -6.05 -9.74
CA GLU A 93 -11.20 -7.29 -9.76
C GLU A 93 -10.95 -7.91 -8.37
N HIS A 94 -11.47 -7.31 -7.30
CA HIS A 94 -11.33 -7.81 -5.94
C HIS A 94 -12.35 -7.18 -5.01
N MET A 95 -12.46 -7.69 -3.80
CA MET A 95 -13.28 -7.06 -2.77
C MET A 95 -12.57 -7.04 -1.42
N HIS A 96 -12.89 -6.04 -0.63
CA HIS A 96 -12.51 -5.93 0.78
C HIS A 96 -13.74 -5.82 1.62
N PHE A 97 -13.75 -6.48 2.78
CA PHE A 97 -14.80 -6.29 3.76
C PHE A 97 -14.29 -6.56 5.17
N ILE A 98 -14.93 -5.91 6.15
CA ILE A 98 -14.73 -6.13 7.56
C ILE A 98 -15.91 -6.93 8.08
N ILE A 99 -15.61 -8.05 8.71
CA ILE A 99 -16.61 -8.90 9.36
C ILE A 99 -16.28 -9.05 10.83
N LYS A 100 -17.30 -8.87 11.67
CA LYS A 100 -17.21 -9.04 13.13
C LYS A 100 -17.96 -10.30 13.56
N ALA A 101 -17.27 -11.19 14.25
CA ALA A 101 -17.90 -12.32 14.95
C ALA A 101 -18.14 -11.92 16.41
N HIS A 102 -19.38 -11.80 16.82
CA HIS A 102 -19.78 -11.43 18.19
C HIS A 102 -19.60 -12.58 19.19
N HIS A 103 -19.74 -13.82 18.68
CA HIS A 103 -19.61 -15.06 19.44
C HIS A 103 -18.79 -16.06 18.64
N HIS A 104 -18.50 -17.22 19.26
CA HIS A 104 -17.90 -18.35 18.52
C HIS A 104 -18.70 -18.67 17.28
N ILE A 105 -18.00 -18.93 16.18
CA ILE A 105 -18.64 -19.21 14.89
C ILE A 105 -19.21 -20.64 14.94
N ILE A 106 -20.52 -20.76 14.86
CA ILE A 106 -21.24 -22.03 14.94
C ILE A 106 -22.18 -22.15 13.74
N SER A 107 -22.18 -23.30 13.08
CA SER A 107 -23.14 -23.60 12.01
C SER A 107 -24.56 -23.79 12.56
N LYS A 108 -25.57 -23.75 11.69
CA LYS A 108 -26.97 -24.02 12.06
C LYS A 108 -27.18 -25.38 12.78
N ASN A 109 -26.26 -26.33 12.58
CA ASN A 109 -26.31 -27.67 13.18
C ASN A 109 -25.46 -27.74 14.48
N GLY A 110 -25.09 -26.60 15.08
CA GLY A 110 -24.32 -26.55 16.33
C GLY A 110 -22.85 -26.92 16.20
N ARG A 111 -22.31 -27.11 14.99
CA ARG A 111 -20.90 -27.45 14.79
C ARG A 111 -20.05 -26.21 14.80
N THR A 112 -18.94 -26.23 15.55
CA THR A 112 -17.94 -25.14 15.51
C THR A 112 -17.35 -25.02 14.11
N MET A 113 -17.32 -23.79 13.61
CA MET A 113 -16.80 -23.43 12.29
C MET A 113 -15.64 -22.45 12.50
N ASN A 114 -14.81 -22.30 11.48
CA ASN A 114 -13.80 -21.25 11.43
C ASN A 114 -14.07 -20.29 10.27
N LEU A 115 -13.43 -19.11 10.34
CA LEU A 115 -13.57 -18.07 9.31
C LEU A 115 -13.34 -18.61 7.88
N GLY A 116 -12.36 -19.50 7.70
CA GLY A 116 -12.07 -20.10 6.38
C GLY A 116 -13.24 -20.88 5.80
N GLN A 117 -13.98 -21.59 6.64
CA GLN A 117 -15.18 -22.34 6.21
C GLN A 117 -16.33 -21.38 5.87
N VAL A 118 -16.48 -20.27 6.59
CA VAL A 118 -17.46 -19.22 6.26
C VAL A 118 -17.15 -18.63 4.88
N ILE A 119 -15.89 -18.23 4.65
CA ILE A 119 -15.46 -17.66 3.36
C ILE A 119 -15.60 -18.69 2.21
N ALA A 120 -15.29 -19.95 2.46
CA ALA A 120 -15.51 -21.00 1.46
C ALA A 120 -17.00 -21.18 1.12
N GLY A 121 -17.88 -21.14 2.12
CA GLY A 121 -19.33 -21.15 1.94
C GLY A 121 -19.83 -19.97 1.11
N TYR A 122 -19.39 -18.76 1.44
CA TYR A 122 -19.69 -17.54 0.71
C TYR A 122 -19.26 -17.63 -0.77
N LYS A 123 -18.00 -18.00 -1.05
CA LYS A 123 -17.51 -18.19 -2.42
C LYS A 123 -18.33 -19.21 -3.19
N LYS A 124 -18.73 -20.32 -2.54
CA LYS A 124 -19.57 -21.36 -3.15
C LYS A 124 -20.94 -20.81 -3.53
N GLY A 125 -21.55 -19.99 -2.67
CA GLY A 125 -22.83 -19.32 -2.96
C GLY A 125 -22.73 -18.40 -4.18
N CYS A 126 -21.73 -17.51 -4.20
CA CYS A 126 -21.46 -16.63 -5.33
C CYS A 126 -21.21 -17.41 -6.63
N ASN A 127 -20.36 -18.44 -6.60
CA ASN A 127 -20.07 -19.27 -7.77
C ASN A 127 -21.33 -19.94 -8.32
N LYS A 128 -22.19 -20.47 -7.45
CA LYS A 128 -23.45 -21.12 -7.87
C LYS A 128 -24.31 -20.13 -8.64
N LYS A 129 -24.57 -18.93 -8.09
CA LYS A 129 -25.41 -17.91 -8.74
C LYS A 129 -24.75 -17.36 -10.02
N TYR A 130 -23.43 -17.19 -10.02
CA TYR A 130 -22.67 -16.80 -11.21
C TYR A 130 -22.86 -17.81 -12.36
N TRP A 131 -22.75 -19.11 -12.08
CA TRP A 131 -22.94 -20.15 -13.11
C TRP A 131 -24.39 -20.27 -13.56
N GLU A 132 -25.37 -20.08 -12.66
CA GLU A 132 -26.79 -20.03 -13.03
C GLU A 132 -27.05 -18.90 -14.01
N MET A 133 -26.51 -17.70 -13.73
CA MET A 133 -26.66 -16.54 -14.59
C MET A 133 -25.97 -16.74 -15.96
N THR A 134 -24.73 -17.24 -15.98
CA THR A 134 -23.97 -17.45 -17.23
C THR A 134 -24.60 -18.54 -18.11
N ASN A 135 -25.15 -19.57 -17.52
CA ASN A 135 -25.87 -20.60 -18.27
C ASN A 135 -27.17 -20.07 -18.93
N GLN A 136 -27.85 -19.11 -18.29
CA GLN A 136 -29.07 -18.51 -18.85
C GLN A 136 -28.79 -17.58 -20.02
N LEU A 137 -27.60 -16.94 -20.05
CA LEU A 137 -27.21 -15.97 -21.06
C LEU A 137 -26.51 -16.57 -22.28
N GLY A 138 -26.16 -17.87 -22.27
CA GLY A 138 -25.56 -18.57 -23.41
C GLY A 138 -24.14 -18.15 -23.79
N GLU A 139 -23.55 -17.16 -23.11
CA GLU A 139 -22.19 -16.65 -23.36
C GLU A 139 -21.44 -16.35 -22.05
N PRO A 140 -20.09 -16.41 -22.04
CA PRO A 140 -19.31 -15.99 -20.89
C PRO A 140 -19.45 -14.46 -20.71
N VAL A 141 -20.19 -14.03 -19.68
CA VAL A 141 -20.35 -12.62 -19.30
C VAL A 141 -19.04 -12.12 -18.70
N GLY A 142 -18.15 -11.67 -19.55
CA GLY A 142 -16.86 -11.10 -19.15
C GLY A 142 -16.38 -9.94 -20.04
N THR A 143 -17.17 -9.57 -21.08
CA THR A 143 -16.68 -8.67 -22.13
C THR A 143 -17.58 -7.47 -22.45
N GLN A 144 -18.71 -7.24 -21.76
CA GLN A 144 -19.64 -6.16 -22.13
C GLN A 144 -19.39 -4.79 -21.49
N TRP A 145 -18.42 -4.67 -20.58
CA TRP A 145 -18.04 -3.37 -20.03
C TRP A 145 -16.74 -2.92 -20.71
N GLY A 146 -16.88 -2.29 -21.90
CA GLY A 146 -15.77 -1.69 -22.62
C GLY A 146 -15.07 -0.66 -21.74
N GLU A 147 -13.75 -0.74 -21.67
CA GLU A 147 -12.92 0.33 -21.12
C GLU A 147 -13.16 1.61 -21.92
N PRO A 148 -13.14 2.79 -21.30
CA PRO A 148 -13.02 4.04 -22.05
C PRO A 148 -11.74 3.97 -22.88
N VAL A 149 -11.88 4.20 -24.20
CA VAL A 149 -10.79 4.23 -25.18
C VAL A 149 -9.72 5.22 -24.72
N GLY A 150 -8.57 4.73 -24.32
CA GLY A 150 -7.45 5.58 -23.94
C GLY A 150 -6.44 4.94 -22.98
N THR A 151 -5.94 3.72 -23.27
CA THR A 151 -4.64 3.28 -22.77
C THR A 151 -4.05 2.27 -23.73
N GLU A 152 -3.22 2.78 -24.63
CA GLU A 152 -2.28 1.96 -25.38
C GLU A 152 -1.23 1.36 -24.44
N GLN A 153 -1.07 0.05 -24.56
CA GLN A 153 0.14 -0.73 -24.36
C GLN A 153 1.02 -0.46 -23.12
N ALA A 154 0.66 -1.11 -22.01
CA ALA A 154 1.70 -1.55 -21.09
C ALA A 154 2.28 -2.86 -21.62
N GLY A 155 3.51 -2.78 -22.15
CA GLY A 155 4.22 -3.90 -22.77
C GLY A 155 4.37 -5.09 -21.82
N SER A 156 3.98 -6.24 -22.35
CA SER A 156 4.20 -7.55 -21.76
C SER A 156 5.70 -7.86 -21.69
N LEU A 157 6.32 -7.65 -20.54
CA LEU A 157 7.57 -8.32 -20.20
C LEU A 157 7.23 -9.73 -19.68
N ARG A 158 7.24 -10.68 -20.60
CA ARG A 158 7.28 -12.10 -20.30
C ARG A 158 8.62 -12.43 -19.63
N SER A 159 8.66 -12.49 -18.31
CA SER A 159 9.72 -13.20 -17.62
C SER A 159 9.43 -14.70 -17.72
N ALA A 160 10.43 -15.44 -18.21
CA ALA A 160 10.39 -16.89 -18.34
C ALA A 160 10.11 -17.54 -16.98
N VAL A 161 8.91 -18.08 -16.83
CA VAL A 161 8.54 -18.94 -15.70
C VAL A 161 8.79 -20.38 -16.16
N HIS A 162 9.66 -21.09 -15.46
CA HIS A 162 9.82 -22.54 -15.57
C HIS A 162 8.44 -23.23 -15.42
N PRO A 163 8.16 -24.29 -16.14
CA PRO A 163 6.88 -25.02 -16.03
C PRO A 163 6.83 -25.72 -14.68
N GLN A 164 6.15 -25.12 -13.71
CA GLN A 164 5.70 -25.84 -12.53
C GLN A 164 4.44 -26.61 -12.90
N GLU A 165 4.46 -27.91 -12.58
CA GLU A 165 3.33 -28.83 -12.72
C GLU A 165 2.03 -28.17 -12.22
N LYS A 166 1.06 -28.06 -13.12
CA LYS A 166 -0.30 -27.64 -12.81
C LYS A 166 -0.92 -28.67 -11.88
N ARG A 167 -0.84 -28.44 -10.57
CA ARG A 167 -1.74 -29.13 -9.64
C ARG A 167 -3.15 -28.64 -9.92
N THR A 168 -3.99 -29.54 -10.40
CA THR A 168 -5.43 -29.32 -10.56
C THR A 168 -6.03 -28.77 -9.27
N PRO A 169 -6.83 -27.69 -9.33
CA PRO A 169 -7.51 -27.14 -8.14
C PRO A 169 -8.42 -28.20 -7.54
N SER A 170 -8.41 -28.33 -6.23
CA SER A 170 -9.22 -29.32 -5.47
C SER A 170 -10.74 -29.02 -5.45
N TRP A 171 -11.25 -28.18 -6.34
CA TRP A 171 -12.66 -27.88 -6.49
C TRP A 171 -13.27 -28.78 -7.58
N GLY A 172 -13.92 -29.82 -7.12
CA GLY A 172 -14.65 -30.86 -7.85
C GLY A 172 -15.01 -30.60 -9.31
N THR A 173 -14.57 -31.49 -10.12
CA THR A 173 -15.15 -32.16 -11.32
C THR A 173 -16.18 -31.46 -12.24
N THR A 174 -16.46 -30.13 -12.12
CA THR A 174 -17.48 -29.51 -13.01
C THR A 174 -16.89 -28.79 -14.23
N GLY A 175 -15.57 -28.65 -14.36
CA GLY A 175 -14.93 -27.95 -15.49
C GLY A 175 -15.29 -26.45 -15.61
N ARG A 176 -16.09 -25.92 -14.69
CA ARG A 176 -16.56 -24.52 -14.72
C ARG A 176 -15.57 -23.56 -14.09
N GLN A 177 -15.37 -22.41 -14.74
CA GLN A 177 -14.51 -21.34 -14.24
C GLN A 177 -15.06 -20.78 -12.93
N PRO A 178 -14.29 -20.78 -11.83
CA PRO A 178 -14.71 -20.15 -10.58
C PRO A 178 -14.63 -18.60 -10.70
N LEU A 179 -15.47 -17.91 -9.93
CA LEU A 179 -15.49 -16.45 -9.86
C LEU A 179 -14.31 -15.88 -9.09
N PHE A 180 -13.88 -16.54 -8.03
CA PHE A 180 -12.78 -16.12 -7.18
C PHE A 180 -11.53 -16.98 -7.35
N SER A 181 -10.37 -16.37 -7.19
CA SER A 181 -9.10 -17.09 -7.04
C SER A 181 -9.08 -17.95 -5.77
N ASP A 182 -8.16 -18.90 -5.70
CA ASP A 182 -8.00 -19.74 -4.52
C ASP A 182 -7.55 -18.92 -3.29
N GLY A 183 -8.03 -19.37 -2.12
CA GLY A 183 -7.69 -18.75 -0.85
C GLY A 183 -8.35 -17.38 -0.63
N TYR A 184 -7.83 -16.67 0.36
CA TYR A 184 -8.17 -15.29 0.71
C TYR A 184 -7.05 -14.72 1.59
N THR A 185 -6.97 -13.41 1.69
CA THR A 185 -6.07 -12.73 2.64
C THR A 185 -6.91 -12.17 3.78
N ASP A 186 -6.44 -12.37 5.01
CA ASP A 186 -7.05 -11.79 6.20
C ASP A 186 -6.05 -10.99 7.02
N VAL A 187 -6.55 -9.96 7.70
CA VAL A 187 -5.83 -9.17 8.70
C VAL A 187 -6.73 -9.02 9.91
N ILE A 188 -6.18 -9.30 11.09
CA ILE A 188 -6.86 -9.10 12.36
C ILE A 188 -6.38 -7.77 12.93
N PRO A 189 -7.23 -6.72 12.99
CA PRO A 189 -6.88 -5.48 13.65
C PRO A 189 -6.68 -5.72 15.15
N LEU A 190 -5.56 -5.26 15.68
CA LEU A 190 -5.20 -5.49 17.09
C LEU A 190 -5.79 -4.43 18.04
N ASN A 191 -6.23 -3.30 17.50
CA ASN A 191 -6.82 -2.19 18.25
C ASN A 191 -7.75 -1.36 17.35
N GLU A 192 -8.49 -0.43 17.95
CA GLU A 192 -9.44 0.43 17.26
C GLU A 192 -8.77 1.33 16.19
N GLN A 193 -7.57 1.81 16.45
CA GLN A 193 -6.83 2.63 15.47
C GLN A 193 -6.53 1.84 14.17
N GLN A 194 -6.09 0.59 14.31
CA GLN A 194 -5.86 -0.27 13.15
C GLN A 194 -7.16 -0.62 12.42
N LEU A 195 -8.24 -0.82 13.15
CA LEU A 195 -9.57 -1.05 12.58
C LEU A 195 -10.04 0.17 11.78
N GLN A 196 -9.90 1.37 12.36
CA GLN A 196 -10.25 2.62 11.68
C GLN A 196 -9.43 2.82 10.39
N GLN A 197 -8.13 2.54 10.41
CA GLN A 197 -7.29 2.56 9.20
C GLN A 197 -7.78 1.59 8.12
N LYS A 198 -8.33 0.43 8.49
CA LYS A 198 -8.90 -0.52 7.52
C LYS A 198 -10.23 -0.01 6.94
N ARG A 199 -11.06 0.63 7.75
CA ARG A 199 -12.30 1.27 7.28
C ARG A 199 -12.00 2.39 6.28
N GLU A 200 -11.07 3.27 6.61
CA GLU A 200 -10.61 4.35 5.73
C GLU A 200 -10.03 3.79 4.42
N TYR A 201 -9.21 2.75 4.51
CA TYR A 201 -8.69 2.06 3.33
C TYR A 201 -9.81 1.50 2.43
N ILE A 202 -10.83 0.87 2.99
CA ILE A 202 -11.98 0.34 2.24
C ILE A 202 -12.71 1.48 1.52
N ARG A 203 -13.03 2.56 2.23
CA ARG A 203 -13.76 3.72 1.68
C ARG A 203 -12.98 4.45 0.59
N ALA A 204 -11.66 4.59 0.77
CA ALA A 204 -10.80 5.29 -0.16
C ALA A 204 -10.44 4.48 -1.43
N ASN A 205 -10.80 3.18 -1.52
CA ASN A 205 -10.41 2.35 -2.67
C ASN A 205 -10.88 2.89 -4.02
N PRO A 206 -12.16 3.28 -4.22
CA PRO A 206 -12.63 3.81 -5.51
C PRO A 206 -11.86 5.07 -5.92
N ARG A 207 -11.74 6.05 -5.02
CA ARG A 207 -10.97 7.28 -5.25
C ARG A 207 -9.53 7.00 -5.60
N SER A 208 -8.87 6.11 -4.83
CA SER A 208 -7.48 5.71 -5.08
C SER A 208 -7.30 5.05 -6.45
N ARG A 209 -8.30 4.32 -6.93
CA ARG A 209 -8.28 3.71 -8.28
C ARG A 209 -8.34 4.76 -9.36
N LEU A 210 -9.30 5.70 -9.29
CA LEU A 210 -9.42 6.80 -10.26
C LEU A 210 -8.18 7.67 -10.27
N LEU A 211 -7.66 8.07 -9.11
CA LEU A 211 -6.42 8.83 -9.00
C LEU A 211 -5.25 8.14 -9.72
N ARG A 212 -5.09 6.83 -9.53
CA ARG A 212 -4.03 6.06 -10.22
C ARG A 212 -4.21 6.01 -11.73
N THR A 213 -5.44 5.92 -12.19
CA THR A 213 -5.74 5.92 -13.63
C THR A 213 -5.48 7.29 -14.25
N SER A 214 -5.92 8.37 -13.58
CA SER A 214 -5.76 9.75 -14.07
C SER A 214 -4.33 10.28 -13.95
N ASN A 215 -3.53 9.76 -13.00
CA ASN A 215 -2.17 10.21 -12.70
C ASN A 215 -1.16 9.07 -12.79
N SER A 216 -1.27 8.24 -13.82
CA SER A 216 -0.44 7.04 -13.98
C SER A 216 1.05 7.35 -14.01
N GLU A 217 1.46 8.53 -14.48
CA GLU A 217 2.86 8.94 -14.54
C GLU A 217 3.46 9.16 -13.14
N TRP A 218 2.73 9.77 -12.22
CA TRP A 218 3.21 10.04 -10.86
C TRP A 218 2.95 8.88 -9.92
N LEU A 219 1.87 8.12 -10.13
CA LEU A 219 1.44 7.06 -9.21
C LEU A 219 1.97 5.67 -9.59
N GLN A 220 3.17 5.63 -10.12
CA GLN A 220 3.97 4.43 -10.35
C GLN A 220 5.38 4.58 -9.77
N THR A 221 5.97 3.47 -9.34
CA THR A 221 7.36 3.48 -8.87
C THR A 221 8.31 3.61 -10.05
N LYS A 222 9.12 4.66 -10.07
CA LYS A 222 10.22 4.84 -11.03
C LYS A 222 11.52 4.44 -10.37
N ARG A 223 12.27 3.54 -11.01
CA ARG A 223 13.50 2.97 -10.46
C ARG A 223 14.71 3.83 -10.84
N GLY A 224 15.57 4.12 -9.86
CA GLY A 224 16.92 4.68 -10.03
C GLY A 224 16.99 6.04 -10.73
N GLY A 225 15.93 6.73 -10.98
CA GLY A 225 15.91 7.91 -11.85
C GLY A 225 16.25 9.25 -11.19
N ILE A 226 16.69 9.26 -9.93
CA ILE A 226 17.09 10.50 -9.22
C ILE A 226 18.53 10.34 -8.75
N ASP A 227 19.44 11.11 -9.35
CA ASP A 227 20.83 11.23 -8.91
C ASP A 227 20.91 12.25 -7.76
N THR A 228 21.44 11.84 -6.62
CA THR A 228 21.66 12.71 -5.46
C THR A 228 22.97 13.50 -5.54
N ALA A 229 23.84 13.19 -6.49
CA ALA A 229 25.24 13.63 -6.57
C ALA A 229 26.07 13.27 -5.30
N LEU A 230 25.56 12.39 -4.44
CA LEU A 230 26.23 11.94 -3.22
C LEU A 230 27.02 10.66 -3.51
N THR A 231 28.33 10.69 -3.31
CA THR A 231 29.20 9.52 -3.49
C THR A 231 29.28 8.69 -2.20
N LEU A 232 29.63 7.40 -2.32
CA LEU A 232 29.86 6.53 -1.15
C LEU A 232 30.96 7.07 -0.19
N PRO A 233 32.11 7.58 -0.69
CA PRO A 233 33.10 8.18 0.20
C PRO A 233 32.57 9.42 0.95
N ALA A 234 31.78 10.27 0.29
CA ALA A 234 31.18 11.43 0.91
C ALA A 234 30.17 11.05 2.00
N LEU A 235 29.31 10.06 1.73
CA LEU A 235 28.41 9.50 2.74
C LEU A 235 29.17 8.88 3.90
N THR A 236 30.22 8.07 3.64
CA THR A 236 31.04 7.44 4.68
C THR A 236 31.66 8.50 5.59
N GLY A 237 32.24 9.54 5.01
CA GLY A 237 32.79 10.66 5.78
C GLY A 237 31.74 11.41 6.60
N TYR A 238 30.54 11.57 6.08
CA TYR A 238 29.41 12.14 6.83
C TYR A 238 29.03 11.24 8.03
N LEU A 239 28.87 9.93 7.81
CA LEU A 239 28.50 8.99 8.86
C LEU A 239 29.56 8.93 9.97
N GLN A 240 30.86 8.95 9.62
CA GLN A 240 31.96 8.97 10.58
C GLN A 240 31.94 10.21 11.48
N ARG A 241 31.48 11.35 10.99
CA ARG A 241 31.32 12.59 11.78
C ARG A 241 30.07 12.61 12.65
N GLU A 242 28.98 12.00 12.16
CA GLU A 242 27.65 12.14 12.77
C GLU A 242 27.23 10.97 13.67
N CYS A 243 27.92 9.83 13.59
CA CYS A 243 27.65 8.63 14.39
C CYS A 243 28.74 8.42 15.43
N ALA A 244 28.38 7.94 16.62
CA ALA A 244 29.37 7.44 17.56
C ALA A 244 30.00 6.13 17.02
N PRO A 245 31.26 5.82 17.38
CA PRO A 245 31.92 4.60 16.91
C PRO A 245 31.13 3.31 17.18
N SER A 246 30.41 3.24 18.28
CA SER A 246 29.52 2.11 18.62
C SER A 246 28.29 1.99 17.72
N GLN A 247 27.93 3.03 16.98
CA GLN A 247 26.77 3.07 16.08
C GLN A 247 27.16 2.84 14.61
N LEU A 248 28.46 2.95 14.29
CA LEU A 248 28.99 2.80 12.93
C LEU A 248 30.15 1.79 12.94
N THR A 249 29.84 0.52 13.21
CA THR A 249 30.81 -0.56 13.07
C THR A 249 31.07 -0.85 11.59
N THR A 250 32.16 -1.58 11.29
CA THR A 250 32.46 -1.99 9.91
C THR A 250 31.32 -2.78 9.28
N GLU A 251 30.67 -3.64 10.06
CA GLU A 251 29.52 -4.45 9.63
C GLU A 251 28.29 -3.57 9.37
N ALA A 252 28.02 -2.57 10.23
CA ALA A 252 26.92 -1.63 10.05
C ALA A 252 27.12 -0.79 8.78
N LEU A 253 28.34 -0.31 8.52
CA LEU A 253 28.67 0.43 7.30
C LEU A 253 28.51 -0.46 6.06
N ALA A 254 29.05 -1.68 6.07
CA ALA A 254 28.91 -2.63 4.97
C ALA A 254 27.43 -2.96 4.70
N ALA A 255 26.62 -3.14 5.75
CA ALA A 255 25.19 -3.38 5.64
C ALA A 255 24.44 -2.21 4.98
N ILE A 256 24.80 -0.97 5.30
CA ILE A 256 24.25 0.23 4.66
C ILE A 256 24.64 0.26 3.18
N GLN A 257 25.94 0.12 2.88
CA GLN A 257 26.45 0.20 1.51
C GLN A 257 25.86 -0.87 0.59
N SER A 258 25.66 -2.09 1.10
CA SER A 258 25.06 -3.19 0.33
C SER A 258 23.58 -2.98 -0.05
N ARG A 259 22.91 -2.05 0.62
CA ARG A 259 21.51 -1.72 0.39
C ARG A 259 21.27 -0.46 -0.44
N LEU A 260 22.30 0.37 -0.62
CA LEU A 260 22.16 1.59 -1.38
C LEU A 260 22.01 1.32 -2.88
N LEU A 261 21.15 2.10 -3.51
CA LEU A 261 21.03 2.15 -4.96
C LEU A 261 22.16 3.03 -5.51
N LEU A 262 22.95 2.50 -6.43
CA LEU A 262 24.11 3.17 -6.99
C LEU A 262 24.03 3.20 -8.52
N ALA A 263 24.36 4.33 -9.12
CA ALA A 263 24.60 4.49 -10.54
C ALA A 263 25.72 5.51 -10.77
N ASP A 264 26.63 5.23 -11.68
CA ASP A 264 27.75 6.14 -12.05
C ASP A 264 28.56 6.68 -10.86
N GLY A 265 28.72 5.86 -9.81
CA GLY A 265 29.44 6.22 -8.58
C GLY A 265 28.68 7.08 -7.58
N HIS A 266 27.44 7.44 -7.89
CA HIS A 266 26.57 8.21 -7.03
C HIS A 266 25.46 7.36 -6.42
N ILE A 267 24.97 7.78 -5.25
CA ILE A 267 23.75 7.23 -4.64
C ILE A 267 22.57 7.77 -5.42
N THR A 268 21.72 6.86 -5.89
CA THR A 268 20.49 7.19 -6.61
C THR A 268 19.26 6.84 -5.80
N CYS A 269 18.11 7.38 -6.16
CA CYS A 269 16.85 7.07 -5.51
C CYS A 269 15.81 6.54 -6.49
N ASP A 270 15.07 5.52 -6.04
CA ASP A 270 13.75 5.20 -6.57
C ASP A 270 12.76 6.30 -6.16
N SER A 271 11.67 6.46 -6.90
CA SER A 271 10.69 7.52 -6.61
C SER A 271 9.26 7.08 -6.86
N TYR A 272 8.32 7.76 -6.15
CA TYR A 272 6.89 7.67 -6.32
C TYR A 272 6.27 9.04 -6.03
N GLY A 273 5.52 9.62 -6.97
CA GLY A 273 4.95 10.96 -6.86
C GLY A 273 5.55 11.97 -7.85
N ASN A 274 5.32 13.25 -7.58
CA ASN A 274 5.69 14.35 -8.47
C ASN A 274 7.20 14.67 -8.41
N ARG A 275 7.95 14.26 -9.43
CA ARG A 275 9.40 14.51 -9.55
C ARG A 275 9.76 15.97 -9.87
N GLU A 276 8.81 16.76 -10.37
CA GLU A 276 9.03 18.17 -10.69
C GLU A 276 9.34 19.00 -9.43
N LEU A 277 8.98 18.50 -8.25
CA LEU A 277 9.33 19.15 -6.98
C LEU A 277 10.85 19.30 -6.78
N LEU A 278 11.66 18.42 -7.40
CA LEU A 278 13.12 18.51 -7.31
C LEU A 278 13.71 19.70 -8.10
N SER A 279 12.96 20.30 -9.01
CA SER A 279 13.38 21.49 -9.74
C SER A 279 13.16 22.79 -8.97
N ARG A 280 12.42 22.73 -7.85
CA ARG A 280 12.11 23.88 -7.00
C ARG A 280 13.17 24.04 -5.92
N GLN A 281 13.09 25.16 -5.17
CA GLN A 281 13.93 25.35 -3.99
C GLN A 281 13.60 24.28 -2.95
N CYS A 282 14.52 23.34 -2.73
CA CYS A 282 14.40 22.29 -1.74
C CYS A 282 15.16 22.65 -0.46
N LEU A 283 14.54 22.42 0.70
CA LEU A 283 15.11 22.75 2.01
C LEU A 283 15.03 21.53 2.93
N PRO A 284 16.17 21.05 3.47
CA PRO A 284 16.18 19.86 4.31
C PRO A 284 15.62 20.17 5.70
N VAL A 285 14.79 19.28 6.22
CA VAL A 285 14.24 19.34 7.57
C VAL A 285 14.84 18.18 8.37
N VAL A 286 15.85 18.51 9.18
CA VAL A 286 16.54 17.60 10.10
C VAL A 286 16.53 18.23 11.49
N CYS A 287 15.95 17.54 12.47
CA CYS A 287 15.86 18.03 13.85
C CYS A 287 16.97 17.43 14.72
N HIS A 288 18.02 18.21 14.98
CA HIS A 288 19.12 17.78 15.83
C HIS A 288 18.80 17.99 17.32
N ARG A 289 19.16 17.03 18.16
CA ARG A 289 19.00 17.12 19.63
C ARG A 289 19.67 18.36 20.23
N LYS A 290 20.82 18.79 19.69
CA LYS A 290 21.53 19.99 20.13
C LYS A 290 20.71 21.28 19.97
N TYR A 291 19.71 21.29 19.07
CA TYR A 291 18.83 22.43 18.82
C TYR A 291 17.40 22.24 19.37
N ALA A 292 17.19 21.27 20.26
CA ALA A 292 15.85 20.94 20.78
C ALA A 292 15.14 22.17 21.38
N ARG A 293 15.87 23.08 22.04
CA ARG A 293 15.31 24.34 22.60
C ARG A 293 14.87 25.35 21.54
N ARG A 294 15.29 25.18 20.31
CA ARG A 294 14.96 26.06 19.15
C ARG A 294 13.98 25.42 18.18
N LEU A 295 13.36 24.30 18.56
CA LEU A 295 12.42 23.57 17.68
C LEU A 295 11.26 24.46 17.21
N THR A 296 10.70 25.29 18.08
CA THR A 296 9.62 26.25 17.73
C THR A 296 10.07 27.24 16.66
N GLU A 297 11.30 27.73 16.75
CA GLU A 297 11.87 28.64 15.75
C GLU A 297 12.10 27.90 14.41
N GLN A 298 12.69 26.71 14.46
CA GLN A 298 12.88 25.88 13.28
C GLN A 298 11.54 25.60 12.59
N LYS A 299 10.53 25.20 13.35
CA LYS A 299 9.18 24.95 12.84
C LYS A 299 8.62 26.19 12.13
N ARG A 300 8.66 27.36 12.78
CA ARG A 300 8.19 28.62 12.20
C ARG A 300 8.92 28.96 10.89
N ARG A 301 10.25 28.81 10.84
CA ARG A 301 11.04 29.10 9.63
C ARG A 301 10.73 28.11 8.50
N CYS A 302 10.57 26.82 8.81
CA CYS A 302 10.17 25.82 7.83
C CYS A 302 8.80 26.14 7.23
N GLN A 303 7.80 26.47 8.07
CA GLN A 303 6.45 26.80 7.59
C GLN A 303 6.44 28.10 6.75
N ASN A 304 7.18 29.11 7.15
CA ASN A 304 7.30 30.34 6.35
C ASN A 304 7.94 30.07 4.98
N ALA A 305 9.02 29.27 4.93
CA ALA A 305 9.65 28.93 3.67
C ALA A 305 8.72 28.09 2.77
N ALA A 306 8.02 27.11 3.33
CA ALA A 306 7.04 26.31 2.61
C ALA A 306 5.88 27.18 2.08
N GLY A 307 5.37 28.11 2.87
CA GLY A 307 4.36 29.09 2.44
C GLY A 307 4.82 30.02 1.32
N GLN A 308 6.13 30.24 1.18
CA GLN A 308 6.75 30.97 0.07
C GLN A 308 7.05 30.08 -1.15
N GLY A 309 6.68 28.80 -1.08
CA GLY A 309 6.79 27.87 -2.19
C GLY A 309 8.02 26.96 -2.18
N ALA A 310 8.85 27.00 -1.12
CA ALA A 310 9.93 26.02 -0.97
C ALA A 310 9.39 24.62 -0.69
N VAL A 311 10.13 23.60 -1.12
CA VAL A 311 9.80 22.18 -0.91
C VAL A 311 10.59 21.69 0.31
N LEU A 312 9.89 21.20 1.33
CA LEU A 312 10.55 20.62 2.51
C LEU A 312 10.94 19.16 2.24
N VAL A 313 12.21 18.83 2.50
CA VAL A 313 12.77 17.49 2.26
C VAL A 313 13.12 16.84 3.60
N SER A 314 12.50 15.70 3.95
CA SER A 314 12.74 15.08 5.25
C SER A 314 12.57 13.57 5.22
N PRO A 315 13.36 12.81 6.01
CA PRO A 315 13.07 11.41 6.31
C PRO A 315 11.96 11.22 7.35
N ARG A 316 11.49 12.31 8.01
CA ARG A 316 10.40 12.31 8.99
C ARG A 316 10.62 11.32 10.14
N ILE A 317 11.86 11.24 10.66
CA ILE A 317 12.26 10.28 11.69
C ILE A 317 12.00 10.83 13.09
N ALA A 318 12.57 12.00 13.39
CA ALA A 318 12.43 12.64 14.69
C ALA A 318 11.02 13.24 14.86
N LYS A 319 10.52 13.25 16.11
CA LYS A 319 9.20 13.84 16.41
C LYS A 319 9.06 15.28 15.89
N GLY A 320 10.10 16.12 16.03
CA GLY A 320 10.08 17.47 15.47
C GLY A 320 9.98 17.51 13.95
N GLU A 321 10.64 16.59 13.25
CA GLU A 321 10.50 16.44 11.78
C GLU A 321 9.09 16.05 11.40
N GLN A 322 8.48 15.10 12.13
CA GLN A 322 7.11 14.67 11.92
C GLN A 322 6.14 15.85 12.07
N GLU A 323 6.26 16.63 13.15
CA GLU A 323 5.41 17.80 13.40
C GLU A 323 5.52 18.84 12.29
N ILE A 324 6.76 19.15 11.84
CA ILE A 324 7.00 20.14 10.78
C ILE A 324 6.40 19.66 9.44
N ILE A 325 6.66 18.42 9.07
CA ILE A 325 6.20 17.87 7.79
C ILE A 325 4.69 17.68 7.80
N ASP A 326 4.10 17.18 8.88
CA ASP A 326 2.64 16.96 8.98
C ASP A 326 1.89 18.29 8.89
N GLU A 327 2.41 19.34 9.54
CA GLU A 327 1.84 20.68 9.42
C GLU A 327 1.95 21.22 7.99
N ALA A 328 3.10 21.04 7.32
CA ALA A 328 3.26 21.43 5.91
C ALA A 328 2.28 20.69 4.99
N VAL A 329 2.14 19.37 5.17
CA VAL A 329 1.19 18.55 4.42
C VAL A 329 -0.25 19.01 4.65
N ASN A 330 -0.63 19.31 5.88
CA ASN A 330 -1.98 19.78 6.23
C ASN A 330 -2.31 21.14 5.61
N HIS A 331 -1.32 22.00 5.42
CA HIS A 331 -1.47 23.28 4.71
C HIS A 331 -1.39 23.15 3.17
N GLY A 332 -1.24 21.93 2.65
CA GLY A 332 -1.09 21.71 1.22
C GLY A 332 0.27 22.11 0.65
N TYR A 333 1.29 22.34 1.49
CA TYR A 333 2.63 22.69 1.04
C TYR A 333 3.36 21.46 0.48
N PRO A 334 4.22 21.66 -0.54
CA PRO A 334 4.92 20.56 -1.17
C PRO A 334 6.03 19.99 -0.29
N VAL A 335 6.13 18.65 -0.29
CA VAL A 335 7.12 17.92 0.50
C VAL A 335 7.79 16.79 -0.29
N ILE A 336 9.04 16.49 0.03
CA ILE A 336 9.77 15.30 -0.42
C ILE A 336 10.07 14.45 0.80
N LEU A 337 9.60 13.20 0.80
CA LEU A 337 9.83 12.24 1.88
C LEU A 337 10.92 11.25 1.49
N VAL A 338 11.97 11.15 2.29
CA VAL A 338 13.03 10.13 2.12
C VAL A 338 12.62 8.89 2.91
N ALA A 339 12.27 7.82 2.19
CA ALA A 339 11.79 6.59 2.80
C ALA A 339 12.92 5.77 3.44
N ASP A 340 12.60 5.05 4.49
CA ASP A 340 13.51 4.21 5.28
C ASP A 340 13.72 2.80 4.71
N ASN A 341 13.01 2.48 3.63
CA ASN A 341 13.13 1.21 2.90
C ASN A 341 12.89 1.45 1.40
N GLY A 342 13.38 0.53 0.57
CA GLY A 342 13.08 0.53 -0.86
C GLY A 342 11.60 0.27 -1.15
N PHE A 343 11.13 0.67 -2.33
CA PHE A 343 9.79 0.33 -2.78
C PHE A 343 9.73 -1.14 -3.23
N PRO A 344 8.74 -1.93 -2.78
CA PRO A 344 8.52 -3.28 -3.30
C PRO A 344 8.16 -3.25 -4.78
N GLU A 345 8.22 -4.42 -5.43
CA GLU A 345 7.81 -4.56 -6.84
C GLU A 345 6.38 -4.06 -7.07
N ILE A 346 5.46 -4.43 -6.18
CA ILE A 346 4.11 -3.89 -6.15
C ILE A 346 3.98 -3.00 -4.91
N TYR A 347 4.04 -1.69 -5.14
CA TYR A 347 3.95 -0.70 -4.06
C TYR A 347 2.51 -0.31 -3.77
N HIS A 348 2.09 -0.47 -2.52
CA HIS A 348 0.77 -0.11 -2.02
C HIS A 348 0.88 1.01 -0.96
N PRO A 349 0.97 2.27 -1.37
CA PRO A 349 0.96 3.40 -0.43
C PRO A 349 -0.41 3.57 0.25
N SER A 350 -0.44 4.34 1.35
CA SER A 350 -1.71 4.74 1.98
C SER A 350 -2.55 5.61 1.03
N ALA A 351 -3.87 5.66 1.26
CA ALA A 351 -4.77 6.50 0.48
C ALA A 351 -4.35 7.97 0.50
N GLU A 352 -4.03 8.51 1.67
CA GLU A 352 -3.50 9.87 1.82
C GLU A 352 -2.24 10.11 0.95
N ARG A 353 -1.30 9.17 0.95
CA ARG A 353 -0.09 9.30 0.14
C ARG A 353 -0.39 9.26 -1.36
N ILE A 354 -1.36 8.44 -1.79
CA ILE A 354 -1.83 8.42 -3.18
C ILE A 354 -2.39 9.80 -3.54
N GLU A 355 -3.27 10.33 -2.73
CA GLU A 355 -3.90 11.63 -2.95
C GLU A 355 -2.88 12.76 -3.02
N ARG A 356 -1.97 12.85 -2.03
CA ARG A 356 -0.91 13.89 -2.00
C ARG A 356 0.05 13.80 -3.18
N CYS A 357 0.38 12.58 -3.62
CA CYS A 357 1.19 12.40 -4.84
C CYS A 357 0.40 12.77 -6.10
N ALA A 358 -0.88 12.42 -6.19
CA ALA A 358 -1.74 12.72 -7.33
C ALA A 358 -1.98 14.22 -7.50
N THR A 359 -2.13 14.95 -6.41
CA THR A 359 -2.27 16.43 -6.42
C THR A 359 -0.94 17.16 -6.66
N GLY A 360 0.16 16.42 -6.86
CA GLY A 360 1.47 16.99 -7.11
C GLY A 360 2.19 17.56 -5.88
N GLN A 361 1.60 17.44 -4.69
CA GLN A 361 2.14 18.00 -3.44
C GLN A 361 3.21 17.14 -2.80
N MET A 362 3.36 15.88 -3.22
CA MET A 362 4.28 14.94 -2.57
C MET A 362 5.13 14.16 -3.57
N LEU A 363 6.40 13.99 -3.21
CA LEU A 363 7.31 13.04 -3.80
C LEU A 363 7.87 12.15 -2.68
N CYS A 364 7.79 10.84 -2.84
CA CYS A 364 8.49 9.89 -2.01
C CYS A 364 9.72 9.39 -2.75
N VAL A 365 10.88 9.41 -2.12
CA VAL A 365 12.13 8.91 -2.68
C VAL A 365 12.75 7.88 -1.75
N SER A 366 13.50 6.92 -2.29
CA SER A 366 14.21 5.94 -1.49
C SER A 366 15.58 5.65 -2.09
N PRO A 367 16.67 5.80 -1.31
CA PRO A 367 18.02 5.38 -1.71
C PRO A 367 18.26 3.89 -1.53
N TRP A 368 17.29 3.13 -1.05
CA TRP A 368 17.44 1.75 -0.60
C TRP A 368 16.91 0.73 -1.58
N THR A 369 17.57 -0.42 -1.65
CA THR A 369 16.94 -1.65 -2.15
C THR A 369 15.88 -2.12 -1.15
N TYR A 370 14.76 -2.66 -1.67
CA TYR A 370 13.68 -3.17 -0.82
C TYR A 370 14.15 -4.38 -0.01
N ARG A 371 13.85 -4.39 1.31
CA ARG A 371 13.93 -5.58 2.16
C ARG A 371 12.62 -5.80 2.90
N TYR A 372 12.26 -7.05 3.09
CA TYR A 372 11.17 -7.37 4.00
C TYR A 372 11.61 -7.08 5.44
N ARG A 373 10.80 -6.30 6.19
CA ARG A 373 11.04 -6.00 7.60
C ARG A 373 10.06 -6.73 8.48
N LEU A 374 10.56 -7.32 9.55
CA LEU A 374 9.74 -7.79 10.67
C LEU A 374 9.33 -6.59 11.53
N LYS A 375 8.34 -6.77 12.41
CA LYS A 375 7.91 -5.70 13.32
C LYS A 375 9.00 -5.27 14.31
N GLU A 376 9.89 -6.19 14.64
CA GLU A 376 11.00 -5.98 15.56
C GLU A 376 12.21 -5.30 14.90
N ASP A 377 12.24 -5.20 13.58
CA ASP A 377 13.35 -4.58 12.83
C ASP A 377 13.31 -3.05 12.99
N ASN A 378 14.05 -2.55 13.94
CA ASN A 378 14.21 -1.12 14.15
C ASN A 378 15.20 -0.51 13.14
N ILE A 379 14.98 0.76 12.80
CA ILE A 379 15.91 1.55 11.99
C ILE A 379 17.11 1.89 12.87
N THR A 380 18.31 1.67 12.37
CA THR A 380 19.56 2.02 13.07
C THR A 380 19.84 3.52 13.00
N VAL A 381 20.64 4.03 13.94
CA VAL A 381 21.07 5.44 13.90
C VAL A 381 21.84 5.75 12.61
N ALA A 382 22.66 4.85 12.14
CA ALA A 382 23.41 5.05 10.91
C ALA A 382 22.50 5.08 9.65
N GLU A 383 21.43 4.26 9.59
CA GLU A 383 20.41 4.37 8.54
C GLU A 383 19.68 5.73 8.62
N CYS A 384 19.33 6.20 9.83
CA CYS A 384 18.73 7.53 10.03
C CYS A 384 19.63 8.65 9.51
N LYS A 385 20.92 8.61 9.87
CA LYS A 385 21.92 9.59 9.40
C LYS A 385 22.13 9.51 7.89
N THR A 386 22.09 8.31 7.30
CA THR A 386 22.14 8.15 5.84
C THR A 386 20.98 8.89 5.16
N MET A 387 19.76 8.74 5.65
CA MET A 387 18.59 9.43 5.09
C MET A 387 18.67 10.95 5.27
N ASN A 388 19.21 11.44 6.39
CA ASN A 388 19.47 12.86 6.60
C ASN A 388 20.49 13.40 5.58
N CYS A 389 21.57 12.65 5.31
CA CYS A 389 22.56 12.99 4.30
C CYS A 389 21.93 13.06 2.89
N VAL A 390 21.08 12.08 2.54
CA VAL A 390 20.35 12.08 1.27
C VAL A 390 19.39 13.28 1.17
N ALA A 391 18.68 13.63 2.25
CA ALA A 391 17.82 14.82 2.26
C ALA A 391 18.59 16.11 1.99
N GLN A 392 19.78 16.27 2.59
CA GLN A 392 20.67 17.41 2.33
C GLN A 392 21.18 17.40 0.89
N ALA A 393 21.60 16.26 0.38
CA ALA A 393 22.09 16.10 -0.98
C ALA A 393 21.02 16.48 -2.02
N LEU A 394 19.80 15.97 -1.87
CA LEU A 394 18.66 16.33 -2.73
C LEU A 394 18.31 17.81 -2.68
N SER A 395 18.47 18.43 -1.51
CA SER A 395 18.18 19.85 -1.29
C SER A 395 19.33 20.75 -1.73
N ARG A 396 20.53 20.21 -1.91
CA ARG A 396 21.76 21.00 -2.16
C ARG A 396 21.96 22.12 -1.13
N THR A 397 21.46 21.93 0.07
CA THR A 397 21.40 22.93 1.14
C THR A 397 21.74 22.24 2.46
N ALA A 398 22.53 22.93 3.30
CA ALA A 398 22.84 22.42 4.63
C ALA A 398 21.60 22.40 5.53
N ASP A 399 21.52 21.42 6.43
CA ASP A 399 20.40 21.28 7.37
C ASP A 399 20.32 22.39 8.43
N SER A 400 21.35 23.24 8.50
CA SER A 400 21.41 24.43 9.36
C SER A 400 20.85 25.71 8.71
N TRP A 401 20.29 25.66 7.51
CA TRP A 401 19.79 26.81 6.76
C TRP A 401 18.79 27.70 7.52
N TRP A 402 18.10 27.12 8.48
CA TRP A 402 17.10 27.79 9.30
C TRP A 402 17.69 28.53 10.52
N LEU A 403 18.99 28.37 10.83
CA LEU A 403 19.67 29.06 11.93
C LEU A 403 19.91 30.55 11.59
#